data_f3f82194deb18dfb0edecf49233d2fdb
#
_entry.id   f3f82194deb18dfb0edecf49233d2fdb
#
_cell.length_a   1.000
_cell.length_b   1.000
_cell.length_c   1.000
_cell.angle_alpha   90.00
_cell.angle_beta   90.00
_cell.angle_gamma   90.00
#
_symmetry.space_group_name_H-M   'P 1'
#
loop_
_entity.id
_entity.type
_entity.pdbx_description
1 polymer ?
#
loop_
_entity_poly.entity_id
_entity_poly.type
_entity_poly.pdbx_seq_one_letter_code
_entity_poly.pdbx_strand_id
1 'polypeptide(L)' 'MNAGQIIVSIFHILFALSIIVIVLLQSGK' A
#
# COMPACT_ATOMS: atom_id res chain seq x y z
N MET A 1 6.47 16.31 13.88
CA MET A 1 6.10 15.80 12.56
C MET A 1 7.23 15.99 11.58
N ASN A 2 7.68 14.93 10.98
CA ASN A 2 8.77 14.96 10.01
C ASN A 2 8.25 14.69 8.61
N ALA A 3 8.75 15.47 7.65
CA ALA A 3 8.37 15.24 6.25
C ALA A 3 8.74 13.82 5.81
N GLY A 4 9.88 13.33 6.25
CA GLY A 4 10.28 11.97 5.94
C GLY A 4 9.31 10.94 6.45
N GLN A 5 8.76 11.18 7.63
CA GLN A 5 7.78 10.28 8.22
C GLN A 5 6.50 10.24 7.37
N ILE A 6 6.08 11.38 6.90
CA ILE A 6 4.86 11.48 6.08
C ILE A 6 5.07 10.75 4.75
N ILE A 7 6.23 10.95 4.14
CA ILE A 7 6.55 10.31 2.87
C ILE A 7 6.54 8.78 3.03
N VAL A 8 7.18 8.29 4.08
CA VAL A 8 7.21 6.85 4.34
C VAL A 8 5.80 6.30 4.57
N SER A 9 4.97 7.05 5.29
CA SER A 9 3.59 6.62 5.54
C SER A 9 2.81 6.50 4.24
N ILE A 10 2.97 7.46 3.35
CA ILE A 10 2.27 7.43 2.06
C ILE A 10 2.71 6.20 1.26
N PHE A 11 4.01 5.93 1.20
CA PHE A 11 4.51 4.76 0.48
C PHE A 11 3.98 3.46 1.10
N HIS A 12 3.90 3.41 2.41
CA HIS A 12 3.36 2.22 3.08
C HIS A 12 1.90 1.99 2.72
N ILE A 13 1.10 3.04 2.71
CA ILE A 13 -0.31 2.93 2.37
C ILE A 13 -0.48 2.45 0.93
N LEU A 14 0.28 3.04 0.01
CA LEU A 14 0.23 2.63 -1.40
C LEU A 14 0.64 1.18 -1.57
N PHE A 15 1.67 0.76 -0.87
CA PHE A 15 2.14 -0.62 -0.92
C PHE A 15 1.07 -1.58 -0.42
N ALA A 16 0.45 -1.25 0.70
CA ALA A 16 -0.61 -2.09 1.27
C ALA A 16 -1.79 -2.22 0.33
N LEU A 17 -2.23 -1.11 -0.25
CA LEU A 17 -3.33 -1.13 -1.20
C LEU A 17 -3.00 -1.98 -2.43
N SER A 18 -1.77 -1.88 -2.91
CA SER A 18 -1.34 -2.67 -4.06
C SER A 18 -1.44 -4.17 -3.77
N ILE A 19 -0.99 -4.58 -2.60
CA ILE A 19 -1.06 -5.99 -2.21
C ILE A 19 -2.51 -6.45 -2.15
N ILE A 20 -3.37 -5.66 -1.56
CA ILE A 20 -4.79 -6.00 -1.45
C ILE A 20 -5.40 -6.21 -2.83
N VAL A 21 -5.13 -5.30 -3.75
CA VAL A 21 -5.66 -5.38 -5.11
C VAL A 21 -5.16 -6.64 -5.82
N ILE A 22 -3.87 -6.93 -5.68
CA ILE A 22 -3.28 -8.11 -6.32
C ILE A 22 -3.94 -9.38 -5.78
N VAL A 23 -4.12 -9.46 -4.47
CA VAL A 23 -4.74 -10.62 -3.84
C VAL A 23 -6.18 -10.79 -4.34
N LEU A 24 -6.92 -9.71 -4.45
CA LEU A 24 -8.30 -9.77 -4.95
C LEU A 24 -8.36 -10.26 -6.39
N LEU A 25 -7.43 -9.82 -7.22
CA LEU A 25 -7.40 -10.23 -8.62
C LEU A 25 -7.07 -11.72 -8.76
N GLN A 26 -6.16 -12.21 -7.94
CA GLN A 26 -5.78 -13.63 -7.98
C GLN A 26 -6.80 -14.50 -7.28
N SER A 27 -7.44 -13.99 -6.26
CA SER A 27 -8.38 -14.76 -5.47
C SER A 27 -9.67 -15.05 -6.24
N GLY A 28 -9.88 -14.38 -7.34
CA GLY A 28 -11.08 -14.57 -8.14
C GLY A 28 -11.13 -15.89 -8.87
N LYS A 29 -10.06 -16.63 -8.79
CA LYS A 29 -9.97 -17.93 -9.41
C LYS A 29 -9.91 -19.02 -8.38
#